data_19760ed0c9cd9b15eb6a0d71b369230b
#
_entry.id   19760ed0c9cd9b15eb6a0d71b369230b
#
_cell.length_a   1.000
_cell.length_b   1.000
_cell.length_c   1.000
_cell.angle_alpha   90.00
_cell.angle_beta   90.00
_cell.angle_gamma   90.00
#
_symmetry.space_group_name_H-M   'P 1'
#
loop_
_entity.id
_entity.type
_entity.pdbx_description
1 polymer ?
#
loop_
_entity_poly.entity_id
_entity_poly.type
_entity_poly.pdbx_seq_one_letter_code
_entity_poly.pdbx_strand_id
1 'polypeptide(L)'
;VEEIAQAAGCSVGNIYHYFKSKDELVIHATELVDVAYARLEPMYLADDSRSGAEKLLDFVGQSLRISAADTFLYKCFIQSIKYPEQGVLKKSPKRTYFRLLAELVELCKQEGSISSAYKTEDVVEYFVTLHRGMLFEHRIYEGGFDLIARGRAMGKLLLDGLRN
;
A
#
# COMPACT_ATOMS: atom_id res chain seq x y z
N VAL A 1 -23.83 0.98 5.73
CA VAL A 1 -24.38 0.30 4.52
C VAL A 1 -25.40 1.19 3.85
N GLU A 2 -26.25 1.90 4.61
CA GLU A 2 -27.28 2.80 4.10
C GLU A 2 -26.71 3.91 3.20
N GLU A 3 -25.66 4.59 3.64
CA GLU A 3 -24.96 5.62 2.86
C GLU A 3 -24.36 5.06 1.55
N ILE A 4 -23.86 3.81 1.61
CA ILE A 4 -23.31 3.12 0.43
C ILE A 4 -24.44 2.79 -0.54
N ALA A 5 -25.58 2.28 -0.05
CA ALA A 5 -26.76 1.97 -0.86
C ALA A 5 -27.28 3.24 -1.55
N GLN A 6 -27.36 4.33 -0.81
CA GLN A 6 -27.79 5.63 -1.33
C GLN A 6 -26.82 6.14 -2.43
N ALA A 7 -25.50 6.08 -2.19
CA ALA A 7 -24.49 6.51 -3.15
C ALA A 7 -24.48 5.63 -4.42
N ALA A 8 -24.78 4.33 -4.27
CA ALA A 8 -24.88 3.39 -5.38
C ALA A 8 -26.25 3.40 -6.10
N GLY A 9 -27.23 4.19 -5.63
CA GLY A 9 -28.57 4.23 -6.20
C GLY A 9 -29.35 2.91 -6.06
N CYS A 10 -29.05 2.12 -5.03
CA CYS A 10 -29.68 0.82 -4.80
C CYS A 10 -30.23 0.69 -3.36
N SER A 11 -31.01 -0.38 -3.09
CA SER A 11 -31.49 -0.66 -1.75
C SER A 11 -30.43 -1.36 -0.89
N VAL A 12 -30.52 -1.20 0.43
CA VAL A 12 -29.69 -1.93 1.41
C VAL A 12 -29.82 -3.45 1.23
N GLY A 13 -31.03 -3.93 0.93
CA GLY A 13 -31.29 -5.35 0.62
C GLY A 13 -30.51 -5.83 -0.61
N ASN A 14 -30.36 -4.97 -1.61
CA ASN A 14 -29.58 -5.28 -2.80
C ASN A 14 -28.09 -5.44 -2.48
N ILE A 15 -27.55 -4.61 -1.60
CA ILE A 15 -26.16 -4.77 -1.13
C ILE A 15 -25.98 -6.11 -0.40
N TYR A 16 -26.87 -6.46 0.52
CA TYR A 16 -26.79 -7.73 1.26
C TYR A 16 -27.10 -8.97 0.39
N HIS A 17 -27.67 -8.79 -0.79
CA HIS A 17 -27.77 -9.87 -1.77
C HIS A 17 -26.40 -10.28 -2.34
N TYR A 18 -25.51 -9.29 -2.56
CA TYR A 18 -24.15 -9.53 -3.11
C TYR A 18 -23.11 -9.75 -2.03
N PHE A 19 -23.24 -9.09 -0.87
CA PHE A 19 -22.28 -9.13 0.23
C PHE A 19 -22.96 -9.61 1.50
N LYS A 20 -22.51 -10.72 2.06
CA LYS A 20 -23.09 -11.32 3.26
C LYS A 20 -22.95 -10.46 4.51
N SER A 21 -21.99 -9.53 4.51
CA SER A 21 -21.69 -8.64 5.63
C SER A 21 -21.07 -7.33 5.16
N LYS A 22 -21.07 -6.33 6.06
CA LYS A 22 -20.31 -5.09 5.86
C LYS A 22 -18.81 -5.36 5.73
N ASP A 23 -18.29 -6.35 6.45
CA ASP A 23 -16.88 -6.71 6.42
C ASP A 23 -16.51 -7.31 5.04
N GLU A 24 -17.37 -8.12 4.44
CA GLU A 24 -17.17 -8.65 3.08
C GLU A 24 -17.14 -7.51 2.04
N LEU A 25 -18.02 -6.52 2.16
CA LEU A 25 -17.97 -5.32 1.31
C LEU A 25 -16.64 -4.59 1.42
N VAL A 26 -16.12 -4.43 2.65
CA VAL A 26 -14.82 -3.82 2.90
C VAL A 26 -13.67 -4.63 2.27
N ILE A 27 -13.75 -5.96 2.33
CA ILE A 27 -12.76 -6.85 1.73
C ILE A 27 -12.73 -6.68 0.21
N HIS A 28 -13.87 -6.61 -0.46
CA HIS A 28 -13.95 -6.39 -1.90
C HIS A 28 -13.45 -5.01 -2.34
N ALA A 29 -13.50 -4.00 -1.46
CA ALA A 29 -12.88 -2.69 -1.75
C ALA A 29 -11.37 -2.76 -1.96
N THR A 30 -10.71 -3.86 -1.57
CA THR A 30 -9.27 -4.07 -1.82
C THR A 30 -8.92 -4.18 -3.30
N GLU A 31 -9.86 -4.63 -4.13
CA GLU A 31 -9.67 -4.71 -5.59
C GLU A 31 -9.47 -3.31 -6.20
N LEU A 32 -10.13 -2.30 -5.65
CA LEU A 32 -9.94 -0.90 -6.07
C LEU A 32 -8.51 -0.41 -5.79
N VAL A 33 -7.95 -0.82 -4.66
CA VAL A 33 -6.56 -0.50 -4.29
C VAL A 33 -5.59 -1.15 -5.26
N ASP A 34 -5.80 -2.41 -5.63
CA ASP A 34 -4.94 -3.12 -6.58
C ASP A 34 -5.00 -2.50 -7.99
N VAL A 35 -6.17 -2.00 -8.41
CA VAL A 35 -6.31 -1.22 -9.67
C VAL A 35 -5.49 0.08 -9.61
N ALA A 36 -5.48 0.79 -8.46
CA ALA A 36 -4.67 1.99 -8.31
C ALA A 36 -3.17 1.70 -8.41
N TYR A 37 -2.70 0.60 -7.83
CA TYR A 37 -1.30 0.16 -7.96
C TYR A 37 -0.96 -0.30 -9.38
N ALA A 38 -1.86 -0.97 -10.09
CA ALA A 38 -1.64 -1.38 -11.47
C ALA A 38 -1.41 -0.18 -12.42
N ARG A 39 -1.98 0.98 -12.11
CA ARG A 39 -1.72 2.23 -12.86
C ARG A 39 -0.33 2.80 -12.63
N LEU A 40 0.30 2.51 -11.50
CA LEU A 40 1.66 2.96 -11.19
C LEU A 40 2.72 2.09 -11.87
N GLU A 41 2.43 0.83 -12.14
CA GLU A 41 3.39 -0.16 -12.63
C GLU A 41 4.17 0.33 -13.85
N PRO A 42 3.56 0.80 -14.96
CA PRO A 42 4.29 1.28 -16.11
C PRO A 42 5.15 2.52 -15.82
N MET A 43 4.78 3.34 -14.83
CA MET A 43 5.57 4.51 -14.42
C MET A 43 6.90 4.15 -13.78
N TYR A 44 7.04 2.94 -13.25
CA TYR A 44 8.27 2.46 -12.61
C TYR A 44 9.04 1.48 -13.48
N LEU A 45 8.36 0.56 -14.16
CA LEU A 45 9.01 -0.50 -14.91
C LEU A 45 9.50 -0.04 -16.29
N ALA A 46 8.81 0.91 -16.93
CA ALA A 46 9.19 1.46 -18.23
C ALA A 46 10.09 2.71 -18.15
N ASP A 47 10.38 3.20 -16.94
CA ASP A 47 11.19 4.40 -16.75
C ASP A 47 12.66 4.04 -16.49
N ASP A 48 13.51 4.23 -17.49
CA ASP A 48 14.97 4.01 -17.39
C ASP A 48 15.73 5.27 -16.95
N SER A 49 15.03 6.38 -16.69
CA SER A 49 15.68 7.66 -16.33
C SER A 49 15.97 7.80 -14.82
N ARG A 50 15.28 7.04 -13.98
CA ARG A 50 15.42 7.07 -12.51
C ARG A 50 16.08 5.80 -11.99
N SER A 51 16.93 5.95 -10.97
CA SER A 51 17.50 4.82 -10.23
C SER A 51 16.42 4.04 -9.47
N GLY A 52 16.70 2.77 -9.15
CA GLY A 52 15.85 1.94 -8.31
C GLY A 52 15.56 2.57 -6.95
N ALA A 53 16.56 3.23 -6.36
CA ALA A 53 16.41 3.96 -5.11
C ALA A 53 15.40 5.13 -5.21
N GLU A 54 15.45 5.93 -6.27
CA GLU A 54 14.49 7.01 -6.52
C GLU A 54 13.09 6.48 -6.76
N LYS A 55 12.96 5.42 -7.56
CA LYS A 55 11.68 4.75 -7.82
C LYS A 55 11.08 4.17 -6.55
N LEU A 56 11.88 3.49 -5.71
CA LEU A 56 11.43 2.90 -4.46
C LEU A 56 10.94 3.96 -3.47
N LEU A 57 11.67 5.06 -3.31
CA LEU A 57 11.26 6.16 -2.43
C LEU A 57 10.02 6.90 -2.94
N ASP A 58 9.89 7.05 -4.26
CA ASP A 58 8.66 7.58 -4.84
C ASP A 58 7.48 6.63 -4.64
N PHE A 59 7.69 5.33 -4.82
CA PHE A 59 6.66 4.31 -4.57
C PHE A 59 6.18 4.31 -3.12
N VAL A 60 7.07 4.47 -2.14
CA VAL A 60 6.70 4.66 -0.72
C VAL A 60 5.74 5.86 -0.58
N GLY A 61 6.07 7.00 -1.17
CA GLY A 61 5.21 8.18 -1.13
C GLY A 61 3.85 7.96 -1.82
N GLN A 62 3.85 7.38 -3.03
CA GLN A 62 2.62 7.14 -3.78
C GLN A 62 1.72 6.11 -3.11
N SER A 63 2.30 5.05 -2.53
CA SER A 63 1.53 4.04 -1.82
C SER A 63 0.82 4.61 -0.58
N LEU A 64 1.49 5.48 0.18
CA LEU A 64 0.88 6.19 1.29
C LEU A 64 -0.23 7.15 0.80
N ARG A 65 0.00 7.85 -0.30
CA ARG A 65 -1.00 8.73 -0.92
C ARG A 65 -2.25 7.96 -1.34
N ILE A 66 -2.10 6.83 -2.03
CA ILE A 66 -3.23 5.98 -2.44
C ILE A 66 -4.02 5.50 -1.22
N SER A 67 -3.33 5.02 -0.18
CA SER A 67 -3.97 4.48 1.02
C SER A 67 -4.70 5.55 1.85
N ALA A 68 -4.29 6.81 1.77
CA ALA A 68 -4.84 7.92 2.56
C ALA A 68 -5.74 8.88 1.75
N ALA A 69 -5.71 8.83 0.40
CA ALA A 69 -6.41 9.78 -0.46
C ALA A 69 -7.93 9.70 -0.35
N ASP A 70 -8.46 8.50 -0.09
CA ASP A 70 -9.88 8.26 0.07
C ASP A 70 -10.16 7.83 1.51
N THR A 71 -11.02 8.59 2.19
CA THR A 71 -11.45 8.29 3.56
C THR A 71 -12.05 6.88 3.66
N PHE A 72 -12.71 6.39 2.62
CA PHE A 72 -13.29 5.05 2.57
C PHE A 72 -12.18 3.99 2.51
N LEU A 73 -11.21 4.11 1.60
CA LEU A 73 -10.07 3.19 1.49
C LEU A 73 -9.23 3.17 2.79
N TYR A 74 -9.04 4.32 3.41
CA TYR A 74 -8.35 4.42 4.69
C TYR A 74 -9.11 3.71 5.82
N LYS A 75 -10.44 3.88 5.90
CA LYS A 75 -11.29 3.13 6.83
C LYS A 75 -11.23 1.63 6.56
N CYS A 76 -11.21 1.21 5.30
CA CYS A 76 -11.05 -0.19 4.91
C CYS A 76 -9.71 -0.75 5.39
N PHE A 77 -8.62 0.00 5.26
CA PHE A 77 -7.31 -0.39 5.78
C PHE A 77 -7.36 -0.63 7.29
N ILE A 78 -7.86 0.32 8.07
CA ILE A 78 -7.96 0.20 9.53
C ILE A 78 -8.88 -0.96 9.95
N GLN A 79 -10.02 -1.13 9.27
CA GLN A 79 -10.93 -2.24 9.57
C GLN A 79 -10.34 -3.62 9.19
N SER A 80 -9.47 -3.67 8.19
CA SER A 80 -8.81 -4.91 7.79
C SER A 80 -7.86 -5.47 8.87
N ILE A 81 -7.47 -4.67 9.86
CA ILE A 81 -6.73 -5.16 11.04
C ILE A 81 -7.50 -6.28 11.77
N LYS A 82 -8.84 -6.23 11.72
CA LYS A 82 -9.72 -7.24 12.28
C LYS A 82 -9.65 -8.59 11.56
N TYR A 83 -9.26 -8.57 10.26
CA TYR A 83 -9.19 -9.74 9.38
C TYR A 83 -7.88 -9.72 8.59
N PRO A 84 -6.71 -9.90 9.24
CA PRO A 84 -5.40 -9.70 8.60
C PRO A 84 -5.12 -10.67 7.44
N GLU A 85 -5.78 -11.83 7.43
CA GLU A 85 -5.65 -12.83 6.37
C GLU A 85 -6.49 -12.51 5.12
N GLN A 86 -7.22 -11.39 5.15
CA GLN A 86 -8.14 -10.99 4.08
C GLN A 86 -7.94 -9.51 3.75
N GLY A 87 -8.51 -9.09 2.64
CA GLY A 87 -8.52 -7.68 2.26
C GLY A 87 -7.14 -7.09 2.00
N VAL A 88 -7.00 -5.79 2.24
CA VAL A 88 -5.78 -5.01 1.93
C VAL A 88 -4.55 -5.45 2.72
N LEU A 89 -4.72 -6.07 3.88
CA LEU A 89 -3.62 -6.53 4.72
C LEU A 89 -3.09 -7.90 4.33
N LYS A 90 -3.84 -8.67 3.54
CA LYS A 90 -3.39 -9.99 3.08
C LYS A 90 -2.14 -9.84 2.23
N LYS A 91 -1.06 -10.47 2.68
CA LYS A 91 0.17 -10.57 1.90
C LYS A 91 -0.01 -11.61 0.80
N SER A 92 0.27 -11.22 -0.42
CA SER A 92 0.25 -12.14 -1.55
C SER A 92 1.15 -11.61 -2.66
N PRO A 93 2.09 -12.42 -3.17
CA PRO A 93 2.94 -12.01 -4.29
C PRO A 93 2.16 -11.78 -5.58
N LYS A 94 0.90 -12.23 -5.64
CA LYS A 94 0.00 -11.97 -6.78
C LYS A 94 -0.58 -10.55 -6.79
N ARG A 95 -0.59 -9.88 -5.64
CA ARG A 95 -1.11 -8.52 -5.53
C ARG A 95 -0.08 -7.51 -6.06
N THR A 96 -0.53 -6.58 -6.88
CA THR A 96 0.33 -5.61 -7.58
C THR A 96 1.23 -4.83 -6.63
N TYR A 97 0.73 -4.40 -5.47
CA TYR A 97 1.54 -3.71 -4.45
C TYR A 97 2.80 -4.49 -4.06
N PHE A 98 2.64 -5.77 -3.68
CA PHE A 98 3.76 -6.59 -3.20
C PHE A 98 4.72 -6.97 -4.33
N ARG A 99 4.18 -7.27 -5.52
CA ARG A 99 4.98 -7.59 -6.70
C ARG A 99 5.83 -6.40 -7.13
N LEU A 100 5.22 -5.24 -7.28
CA LEU A 100 5.93 -4.01 -7.69
C LEU A 100 6.98 -3.60 -6.64
N LEU A 101 6.65 -3.69 -5.36
CA LEU A 101 7.63 -3.43 -4.29
C LEU A 101 8.81 -4.39 -4.36
N ALA A 102 8.59 -5.69 -4.60
CA ALA A 102 9.65 -6.67 -4.74
C ALA A 102 10.54 -6.39 -5.97
N GLU A 103 9.96 -6.02 -7.10
CA GLU A 103 10.68 -5.64 -8.33
C GLU A 103 11.56 -4.40 -8.11
N LEU A 104 11.06 -3.40 -7.38
CA LEU A 104 11.84 -2.20 -7.05
C LEU A 104 12.98 -2.51 -6.07
N VAL A 105 12.76 -3.41 -5.11
CA VAL A 105 13.82 -3.88 -4.20
C VAL A 105 14.89 -4.64 -4.97
N GLU A 106 14.52 -5.51 -5.90
CA GLU A 106 15.49 -6.23 -6.76
C GLU A 106 16.29 -5.26 -7.62
N LEU A 107 15.65 -4.25 -8.20
CA LEU A 107 16.34 -3.20 -8.96
C LEU A 107 17.36 -2.46 -8.07
N CYS A 108 17.01 -2.10 -6.85
CA CYS A 108 17.93 -1.49 -5.89
C CYS A 108 19.12 -2.39 -5.55
N LYS A 109 18.92 -3.71 -5.47
CA LYS A 109 20.01 -4.68 -5.23
C LYS A 109 20.93 -4.79 -6.45
N GLN A 110 20.37 -4.83 -7.66
CA GLN A 110 21.16 -4.85 -8.90
C GLN A 110 22.03 -3.60 -9.07
N GLU A 111 21.52 -2.44 -8.65
CA GLU A 111 22.24 -1.15 -8.68
C GLU A 111 23.18 -0.94 -7.47
N GLY A 112 23.18 -1.85 -6.48
CA GLY A 112 23.98 -1.73 -5.27
C GLY A 112 23.46 -0.72 -4.24
N SER A 113 22.24 -0.22 -4.40
CA SER A 113 21.58 0.66 -3.42
C SER A 113 21.08 -0.10 -2.19
N ILE A 114 20.87 -1.41 -2.32
CA ILE A 114 20.59 -2.35 -1.24
C ILE A 114 21.59 -3.49 -1.35
N SER A 115 22.15 -3.91 -0.21
CA SER A 115 23.09 -5.03 -0.15
C SER A 115 22.44 -6.33 -0.62
N SER A 116 23.17 -7.10 -1.45
CA SER A 116 22.74 -8.43 -1.88
C SER A 116 22.66 -9.45 -0.73
N ALA A 117 23.24 -9.14 0.43
CA ALA A 117 23.18 -9.96 1.63
C ALA A 117 21.75 -10.07 2.22
N TYR A 118 20.90 -9.07 1.99
CA TYR A 118 19.51 -9.13 2.43
C TYR A 118 18.66 -9.92 1.45
N LYS A 119 17.75 -10.75 1.97
CA LYS A 119 16.71 -11.39 1.15
C LYS A 119 15.68 -10.35 0.73
N THR A 120 15.21 -10.43 -0.49
CA THR A 120 14.19 -9.52 -1.03
C THR A 120 12.91 -9.54 -0.23
N GLU A 121 12.48 -10.72 0.20
CA GLU A 121 11.29 -10.91 1.03
C GLU A 121 11.38 -10.14 2.36
N ASP A 122 12.54 -10.18 3.01
CA ASP A 122 12.76 -9.48 4.29
C ASP A 122 12.72 -7.96 4.09
N VAL A 123 13.35 -7.45 3.02
CA VAL A 123 13.32 -6.02 2.68
C VAL A 123 11.90 -5.56 2.35
N VAL A 124 11.14 -6.35 1.59
CA VAL A 124 9.73 -6.08 1.31
C VAL A 124 8.94 -5.97 2.62
N GLU A 125 9.17 -6.89 3.59
CA GLU A 125 8.53 -6.83 4.90
C GLU A 125 8.84 -5.56 5.68
N TYR A 126 10.07 -5.06 5.61
CA TYR A 126 10.45 -3.80 6.26
C TYR A 126 9.69 -2.62 5.67
N PHE A 127 9.59 -2.51 4.35
CA PHE A 127 8.81 -1.45 3.70
C PHE A 127 7.29 -1.59 3.92
N VAL A 128 6.76 -2.80 3.96
CA VAL A 128 5.35 -3.06 4.32
C VAL A 128 5.07 -2.62 5.76
N THR A 129 5.98 -2.93 6.68
CA THR A 129 5.86 -2.52 8.09
C THR A 129 5.91 -1.00 8.23
N LEU A 130 6.84 -0.35 7.52
CA LEU A 130 6.92 1.11 7.44
C LEU A 130 5.59 1.71 6.94
N HIS A 131 5.08 1.22 5.82
CA HIS A 131 3.82 1.70 5.23
C HIS A 131 2.65 1.60 6.23
N ARG A 132 2.48 0.44 6.85
CA ARG A 132 1.41 0.18 7.82
C ARG A 132 1.55 1.02 9.07
N GLY A 133 2.76 1.12 9.62
CA GLY A 133 3.06 1.96 10.77
C GLY A 133 2.76 3.42 10.51
N MET A 134 3.16 3.94 9.34
CA MET A 134 2.91 5.33 8.96
C MET A 134 1.41 5.66 8.86
N LEU A 135 0.62 4.77 8.28
CA LEU A 135 -0.85 4.95 8.22
C LEU A 135 -1.49 4.90 9.60
N PHE A 136 -1.04 3.98 10.45
CA PHE A 136 -1.53 3.85 11.82
C PHE A 136 -1.22 5.10 12.65
N GLU A 137 0.03 5.56 12.64
CA GLU A 137 0.47 6.78 13.33
C GLU A 137 -0.28 8.02 12.83
N HIS A 138 -0.44 8.15 11.52
CA HIS A 138 -1.19 9.27 10.93
C HIS A 138 -2.65 9.29 11.42
N ARG A 139 -3.24 8.13 11.68
CA ARG A 139 -4.58 8.04 12.25
C ARG A 139 -4.61 8.41 13.73
N ILE A 140 -3.62 7.95 14.53
CA ILE A 140 -3.52 8.31 15.95
C ILE A 140 -3.41 9.83 16.13
N TYR A 141 -2.62 10.47 15.29
CA TYR A 141 -2.41 11.93 15.33
C TYR A 141 -3.41 12.72 14.48
N GLU A 142 -4.53 12.12 14.10
CA GLU A 142 -5.63 12.76 13.36
C GLU A 142 -5.17 13.56 12.12
N GLY A 143 -4.15 13.06 11.44
CA GLY A 143 -3.55 13.73 10.27
C GLY A 143 -2.57 14.86 10.62
N GLY A 144 -2.12 14.97 11.86
CA GLY A 144 -1.31 16.08 12.39
C GLY A 144 0.11 16.19 11.83
N PHE A 145 0.46 15.42 10.79
CA PHE A 145 1.74 15.53 10.09
C PHE A 145 1.62 15.20 8.60
N ASP A 146 2.59 15.66 7.80
CA ASP A 146 2.70 15.29 6.39
C ASP A 146 3.11 13.82 6.26
N LEU A 147 2.12 12.98 5.95
CA LEU A 147 2.28 11.54 5.81
C LEU A 147 3.28 11.18 4.71
N ILE A 148 3.22 11.87 3.57
CA ILE A 148 4.03 11.56 2.40
C ILE A 148 5.49 11.95 2.66
N ALA A 149 5.73 13.18 3.14
CA ALA A 149 7.07 13.66 3.44
C ALA A 149 7.74 12.81 4.52
N ARG A 150 7.03 12.50 5.63
CA ARG A 150 7.56 11.66 6.71
C ARG A 150 7.81 10.23 6.25
N GLY A 151 6.89 9.64 5.47
CA GLY A 151 7.05 8.30 4.92
C GLY A 151 8.26 8.17 4.00
N ARG A 152 8.48 9.15 3.11
CA ARG A 152 9.69 9.21 2.26
C ARG A 152 10.97 9.37 3.08
N ALA A 153 10.96 10.22 4.09
CA ALA A 153 12.12 10.39 4.97
C ALA A 153 12.49 9.09 5.71
N MET A 154 11.49 8.40 6.27
CA MET A 154 11.71 7.10 6.93
C MET A 154 12.10 6.01 5.94
N GLY A 155 11.51 5.99 4.75
CA GLY A 155 11.91 5.09 3.67
C GLY A 155 13.36 5.30 3.25
N LYS A 156 13.81 6.56 3.20
CA LYS A 156 15.22 6.88 2.93
C LYS A 156 16.15 6.38 4.03
N LEU A 157 15.82 6.59 5.30
CA LEU A 157 16.61 6.07 6.42
C LEU A 157 16.72 4.54 6.39
N LEU A 158 15.62 3.86 6.09
CA LEU A 158 15.60 2.41 5.92
C LEU A 158 16.50 1.99 4.75
N LEU A 159 16.37 2.63 3.60
CA LEU A 159 17.17 2.35 2.42
C LEU A 159 18.68 2.59 2.69
N ASP A 160 19.04 3.70 3.35
CA ASP A 160 20.41 4.01 3.72
C ASP A 160 21.00 2.96 4.69
N GLY A 161 20.19 2.42 5.61
CA GLY A 161 20.57 1.34 6.53
C GLY A 161 20.74 -0.03 5.86
N LEU A 162 20.17 -0.23 4.66
CA LEU A 162 20.28 -1.47 3.89
C LEU A 162 21.46 -1.49 2.91
N ARG A 163 22.21 -0.42 2.84
CA ARG A 163 23.49 -0.36 2.10
C ARG A 163 24.59 -1.14 2.82
N ASN A 164 25.60 -1.55 2.09
CA ASN A 164 26.82 -2.13 2.68
C ASN A 164 27.64 -1.08 3.42
#